data_6208f9edb539ac8f92a7714b3404778f
#
_entry.id   6208f9edb539ac8f92a7714b3404778f
#
_cell.length_a   1.000
_cell.length_b   1.000
_cell.length_c   1.000
_cell.angle_alpha   90.00
_cell.angle_beta   90.00
_cell.angle_gamma   90.00
#
_symmetry.space_group_name_H-M   'P 1'
#
loop_
_entity.id
_entity.type
_entity.pdbx_description
1 polymer ?
#
loop_
_entity_poly.entity_id
_entity_poly.type
_entity_poly.pdbx_seq_one_letter_code
_entity_poly.pdbx_strand_id
1 'polypeptide(L)'
;MKFLWGGAVGFLMLAFLNRRAVPGAGRQRSWGDAAALLVVLVGWGLLLTVTGRFVTSLVLGLGLIGLLAAGNGFKQKLLGEPLLFSDVFLAGHALRWPKLYFGYVPVGVWLGLAVAVLGLTGMGLAEPAMATDERQRAVAGWLVSLAVVVVGLGVLWAGRTRILAACPLTFDAAADAARYTALGAAVLQTLNHVANAKTVAAEVSADKAPARRQSSVTPGHLVLIQAESFAPVSLYLNRPSVMPMLDALAHEGVSGLLELAWRGAYTMRTEFSVLTGLKTTDTASWAFDPYRLAERVPLATLACDLKAAGYDTVAWHPNDGRFFNRNVVMPHLGFDRFDDVRAFADLRRVDGKVTDEALLAKAGRFLADCTKPTFLFIVTMEAHGPWGGKTAEDEVRAYEKHLVSLDKGIAKLAAAVRELPNARLALYGDHLPGLRALAHERRTATGWMLWPAVQAAPSRMEPQNLRAFLRKEVLG
;
A
#
# COMPACT_ATOMS: atom_id res chain seq x y z
N MET A 1 35.93 -26.22 7.59
CA MET A 1 35.88 -26.03 6.12
C MET A 1 34.46 -26.05 5.54
N LYS A 2 33.59 -27.07 5.79
CA LYS A 2 32.20 -27.13 5.26
C LYS A 2 31.36 -25.88 5.60
N PHE A 3 31.53 -25.30 6.80
CA PHE A 3 30.83 -24.07 7.22
C PHE A 3 31.25 -22.82 6.43
N LEU A 4 32.53 -22.67 6.11
CA LEU A 4 33.05 -21.54 5.33
C LEU A 4 32.56 -21.61 3.87
N TRP A 5 32.50 -22.80 3.29
CA TRP A 5 31.98 -23.01 1.93
C TRP A 5 30.47 -22.76 1.83
N GLY A 6 29.67 -23.22 2.83
CA GLY A 6 28.24 -22.97 2.85
C GLY A 6 27.90 -21.48 2.97
N GLY A 7 28.64 -20.74 3.82
CA GLY A 7 28.53 -19.29 3.94
C GLY A 7 28.92 -18.55 2.64
N ALA A 8 29.98 -18.99 1.97
CA ALA A 8 30.45 -18.40 0.71
C ALA A 8 29.44 -18.64 -0.44
N VAL A 9 28.89 -19.86 -0.56
CA VAL A 9 27.86 -20.18 -1.57
C VAL A 9 26.58 -19.41 -1.30
N GLY A 10 26.11 -19.35 -0.06
CA GLY A 10 24.96 -18.55 0.33
C GLY A 10 25.14 -17.06 -0.01
N PHE A 11 26.34 -16.51 0.25
CA PHE A 11 26.72 -15.16 -0.10
C PHE A 11 26.69 -14.88 -1.60
N LEU A 12 27.30 -15.78 -2.40
CA LEU A 12 27.33 -15.65 -3.87
C LEU A 12 25.93 -15.71 -4.48
N MET A 13 25.09 -16.61 -3.97
CA MET A 13 23.68 -16.70 -4.43
C MET A 13 22.85 -15.49 -4.00
N LEU A 14 23.03 -15.00 -2.79
CA LEU A 14 22.38 -13.78 -2.33
C LEU A 14 22.80 -12.56 -3.17
N ALA A 15 24.08 -12.42 -3.44
CA ALA A 15 24.62 -11.36 -4.28
C ALA A 15 24.08 -11.47 -5.71
N PHE A 16 23.92 -12.69 -6.24
CA PHE A 16 23.36 -12.95 -7.57
C PHE A 16 21.87 -12.64 -7.64
N LEU A 17 21.09 -13.09 -6.67
CA LEU A 17 19.64 -12.83 -6.59
C LEU A 17 19.33 -11.35 -6.36
N ASN A 18 20.09 -10.67 -5.51
CA ASN A 18 19.97 -9.23 -5.31
C ASN A 18 20.29 -8.41 -6.56
N ARG A 19 21.28 -8.85 -7.36
CA ARG A 19 21.64 -8.16 -8.61
C ARG A 19 20.57 -8.24 -9.69
N ARG A 20 19.79 -9.33 -9.73
CA ARG A 20 18.73 -9.52 -10.73
C ARG A 20 17.39 -8.92 -10.30
N ALA A 21 17.21 -8.66 -9.01
CA ALA A 21 15.95 -8.15 -8.47
C ALA A 21 15.69 -6.66 -8.76
N VAL A 22 16.72 -5.89 -9.13
CA VAL A 22 16.57 -4.45 -9.45
C VAL A 22 17.37 -4.10 -10.70
N PRO A 23 16.75 -4.06 -11.88
CA PRO A 23 17.41 -3.62 -13.11
C PRO A 23 17.81 -2.14 -13.03
N GLY A 24 19.07 -1.83 -13.33
CA GLY A 24 19.54 -0.43 -13.49
C GLY A 24 20.18 0.22 -12.29
N ALA A 25 20.41 -0.48 -11.19
CA ALA A 25 21.06 0.06 -10.00
C ALA A 25 22.56 0.31 -10.24
N GLY A 26 22.97 1.56 -10.28
CA GLY A 26 24.36 2.00 -10.15
C GLY A 26 24.88 1.58 -8.75
N ARG A 27 26.02 0.87 -8.75
CA ARG A 27 26.51 0.13 -7.60
C ARG A 27 27.20 1.04 -6.58
N GLN A 28 26.58 1.28 -5.45
CA GLN A 28 27.31 1.65 -4.24
C GLN A 28 27.34 0.43 -3.29
N ARG A 29 28.54 -0.07 -2.98
CA ARG A 29 28.75 -1.01 -1.86
C ARG A 29 28.36 -0.28 -0.58
N SER A 30 27.26 -0.68 0.03
CA SER A 30 26.72 0.00 1.19
C SER A 30 26.69 -0.92 2.41
N TRP A 31 26.64 -0.32 3.58
CA TRP A 31 26.35 -0.99 4.85
C TRP A 31 25.03 -1.80 4.78
N GLY A 32 24.11 -1.44 3.87
CA GLY A 32 22.90 -2.18 3.59
C GLY A 32 23.15 -3.60 3.09
N ASP A 33 24.16 -3.80 2.20
CA ASP A 33 24.55 -5.14 1.72
C ASP A 33 25.17 -5.97 2.86
N ALA A 34 25.99 -5.34 3.71
CA ALA A 34 26.56 -6.01 4.86
C ALA A 34 25.48 -6.41 5.90
N ALA A 35 24.52 -5.53 6.14
CA ALA A 35 23.38 -5.82 7.02
C ALA A 35 22.48 -6.93 6.45
N ALA A 36 22.21 -6.91 5.16
CA ALA A 36 21.44 -7.96 4.49
C ALA A 36 22.15 -9.32 4.58
N LEU A 37 23.47 -9.35 4.35
CA LEU A 37 24.28 -10.55 4.49
C LEU A 37 24.22 -11.09 5.92
N LEU A 38 24.37 -10.23 6.92
CA LEU A 38 24.28 -10.63 8.32
C LEU A 38 22.92 -11.28 8.63
N VAL A 39 21.80 -10.68 8.18
CA VAL A 39 20.46 -11.25 8.38
C VAL A 39 20.32 -12.64 7.75
N VAL A 40 20.93 -12.85 6.58
CA VAL A 40 20.90 -14.17 5.92
C VAL A 40 21.73 -15.20 6.67
N LEU A 41 22.92 -14.82 7.12
CA LEU A 41 23.79 -15.71 7.93
C LEU A 41 23.09 -16.10 9.24
N VAL A 42 22.42 -15.14 9.87
CA VAL A 42 21.59 -15.32 11.05
C VAL A 42 20.45 -16.32 10.78
N GLY A 43 19.69 -16.10 9.72
CA GLY A 43 18.58 -16.97 9.34
C GLY A 43 19.03 -18.40 9.04
N TRP A 44 20.16 -18.53 8.32
CA TRP A 44 20.72 -19.85 8.06
C TRP A 44 21.26 -20.54 9.32
N GLY A 45 21.92 -19.81 10.22
CA GLY A 45 22.32 -20.33 11.52
C GLY A 45 21.16 -20.88 12.34
N LEU A 46 20.02 -20.16 12.33
CA LEU A 46 18.76 -20.62 12.96
C LEU A 46 18.24 -21.93 12.33
N LEU A 47 18.21 -21.99 11.00
CA LEU A 47 17.78 -23.20 10.29
C LEU A 47 18.69 -24.40 10.58
N LEU A 48 19.99 -24.20 10.61
CA LEU A 48 20.96 -25.25 10.96
C LEU A 48 20.75 -25.74 12.39
N THR A 49 20.44 -24.85 13.28
CA THR A 49 20.11 -25.11 14.69
C THR A 49 18.89 -26.01 14.83
N VAL A 50 17.80 -25.62 14.16
CA VAL A 50 16.51 -26.31 14.24
C VAL A 50 16.57 -27.68 13.58
N THR A 51 17.23 -27.78 12.42
CA THR A 51 17.28 -29.02 11.65
C THR A 51 18.34 -30.00 12.14
N GLY A 52 19.44 -29.51 12.71
CA GLY A 52 20.63 -30.34 13.02
C GLY A 52 21.26 -30.98 11.78
N ARG A 53 20.92 -30.54 10.57
CA ARG A 53 21.29 -31.12 9.28
C ARG A 53 21.84 -30.03 8.35
N PHE A 54 23.10 -30.19 7.92
CA PHE A 54 23.79 -29.14 7.18
C PHE A 54 23.19 -28.90 5.80
N VAL A 55 23.01 -29.97 5.00
CA VAL A 55 22.50 -29.88 3.63
C VAL A 55 21.04 -29.39 3.65
N THR A 56 20.24 -29.97 4.53
CA THR A 56 18.83 -29.56 4.73
C THR A 56 18.71 -28.09 5.08
N SER A 57 19.51 -27.58 6.02
CA SER A 57 19.48 -26.16 6.41
C SER A 57 19.93 -25.24 5.29
N LEU A 58 20.94 -25.65 4.51
CA LEU A 58 21.42 -24.89 3.37
C LEU A 58 20.35 -24.81 2.28
N VAL A 59 19.73 -25.93 1.93
CA VAL A 59 18.70 -25.97 0.87
C VAL A 59 17.43 -25.22 1.31
N LEU A 60 17.02 -25.33 2.56
CA LEU A 60 15.92 -24.51 3.12
C LEU A 60 16.24 -23.02 3.08
N GLY A 61 17.46 -22.63 3.46
CA GLY A 61 17.89 -21.23 3.40
C GLY A 61 17.89 -20.68 1.98
N LEU A 62 18.43 -21.44 1.02
CA LEU A 62 18.42 -21.08 -0.41
C LEU A 62 16.99 -21.03 -0.97
N GLY A 63 16.13 -21.98 -0.58
CA GLY A 63 14.71 -22.00 -0.94
C GLY A 63 13.99 -20.75 -0.45
N LEU A 64 14.21 -20.34 0.81
CA LEU A 64 13.62 -19.15 1.38
C LEU A 64 14.09 -17.87 0.66
N ILE A 65 15.38 -17.77 0.35
CA ILE A 65 15.92 -16.65 -0.42
C ILE A 65 15.32 -16.62 -1.84
N GLY A 66 15.23 -17.80 -2.48
CA GLY A 66 14.59 -17.93 -3.79
C GLY A 66 13.12 -17.50 -3.78
N LEU A 67 12.38 -17.86 -2.74
CA LEU A 67 10.99 -17.46 -2.54
C LEU A 67 10.87 -15.93 -2.34
N LEU A 68 11.73 -15.35 -1.53
CA LEU A 68 11.78 -13.88 -1.34
C LEU A 68 12.13 -13.15 -2.65
N ALA A 69 13.07 -13.68 -3.42
CA ALA A 69 13.44 -13.09 -4.72
C ALA A 69 12.29 -13.21 -5.74
N ALA A 70 11.62 -14.36 -5.79
CA ALA A 70 10.45 -14.56 -6.66
C ALA A 70 9.29 -13.63 -6.23
N GLY A 71 8.99 -13.53 -4.93
CA GLY A 71 7.99 -12.63 -4.37
C GLY A 71 8.31 -11.17 -4.68
N ASN A 72 9.57 -10.76 -4.55
CA ASN A 72 10.02 -9.42 -4.92
C ASN A 72 9.80 -9.14 -6.42
N GLY A 73 10.18 -10.07 -7.29
CA GLY A 73 9.97 -9.93 -8.74
C GLY A 73 8.49 -9.88 -9.12
N PHE A 74 7.66 -10.66 -8.43
CA PHE A 74 6.21 -10.66 -8.61
C PHE A 74 5.58 -9.34 -8.16
N LYS A 75 5.95 -8.86 -6.97
CA LYS A 75 5.48 -7.58 -6.42
C LYS A 75 5.89 -6.41 -7.33
N GLN A 76 7.13 -6.40 -7.83
CA GLN A 76 7.59 -5.38 -8.77
C GLN A 76 6.79 -5.37 -10.07
N LYS A 77 6.41 -6.54 -10.59
CA LYS A 77 5.59 -6.63 -11.81
C LYS A 77 4.16 -6.15 -11.60
N LEU A 78 3.55 -6.47 -10.45
CA LEU A 78 2.17 -6.11 -10.16
C LEU A 78 2.01 -4.69 -9.62
N LEU A 79 2.87 -4.30 -8.69
CA LEU A 79 2.74 -3.07 -7.92
C LEU A 79 3.81 -2.04 -8.24
N GLY A 80 4.80 -2.38 -9.09
CA GLY A 80 5.91 -1.49 -9.41
C GLY A 80 6.87 -1.22 -8.24
N GLU A 81 6.72 -1.94 -7.12
CA GLU A 81 7.53 -1.78 -5.90
C GLU A 81 8.25 -3.05 -5.51
N PRO A 82 9.48 -2.95 -4.95
CA PRO A 82 10.18 -4.08 -4.34
C PRO A 82 9.50 -4.52 -3.03
N LEU A 83 9.94 -5.67 -2.49
CA LEU A 83 9.57 -6.09 -1.15
C LEU A 83 10.04 -5.05 -0.11
N LEU A 84 9.16 -4.75 0.82
CA LEU A 84 9.36 -3.81 1.92
C LEU A 84 9.34 -4.55 3.26
N PHE A 85 9.90 -3.94 4.29
CA PHE A 85 9.79 -4.47 5.65
C PHE A 85 8.32 -4.57 6.13
N SER A 86 7.46 -3.66 5.67
CA SER A 86 6.03 -3.63 6.00
C SER A 86 5.23 -4.79 5.41
N ASP A 87 5.74 -5.46 4.37
CA ASP A 87 5.04 -6.59 3.73
C ASP A 87 4.86 -7.78 4.69
N VAL A 88 5.70 -7.89 5.72
CA VAL A 88 5.52 -8.88 6.79
C VAL A 88 4.18 -8.71 7.50
N PHE A 89 3.73 -7.47 7.67
CA PHE A 89 2.44 -7.18 8.28
C PHE A 89 1.27 -7.46 7.33
N LEU A 90 1.50 -7.33 6.03
CA LEU A 90 0.51 -7.65 5.00
C LEU A 90 0.42 -9.16 4.71
N ALA A 91 1.41 -9.96 5.13
CA ALA A 91 1.39 -11.41 4.92
C ALA A 91 0.15 -12.07 5.55
N GLY A 92 -0.28 -11.63 6.73
CA GLY A 92 -1.53 -12.06 7.35
C GLY A 92 -2.78 -11.75 6.50
N HIS A 93 -2.78 -10.63 5.81
CA HIS A 93 -3.85 -10.25 4.88
C HIS A 93 -3.84 -11.14 3.64
N ALA A 94 -2.67 -11.46 3.08
CA ALA A 94 -2.55 -12.36 1.93
C ALA A 94 -3.09 -13.77 2.23
N LEU A 95 -2.87 -14.27 3.44
CA LEU A 95 -3.42 -15.57 3.88
C LEU A 95 -4.94 -15.50 4.09
N ARG A 96 -5.49 -14.37 4.52
CA ARG A 96 -6.92 -14.20 4.79
C ARG A 96 -7.74 -13.94 3.53
N TRP A 97 -7.15 -13.26 2.54
CA TRP A 97 -7.79 -12.94 1.25
C TRP A 97 -6.96 -13.46 0.07
N PRO A 98 -6.76 -14.80 -0.03
CA PRO A 98 -5.84 -15.37 -1.00
C PRO A 98 -6.19 -15.04 -2.45
N LYS A 99 -7.47 -14.89 -2.77
CA LYS A 99 -7.92 -14.55 -4.14
C LYS A 99 -7.42 -13.18 -4.60
N LEU A 100 -7.29 -12.20 -3.70
CA LEU A 100 -6.79 -10.85 -4.03
C LEU A 100 -5.29 -10.83 -4.31
N TYR A 101 -4.52 -11.70 -3.63
CA TYR A 101 -3.06 -11.71 -3.74
C TYR A 101 -2.53 -12.80 -4.67
N PHE A 102 -3.11 -13.99 -4.60
CA PHE A 102 -2.61 -15.16 -5.31
C PHE A 102 -3.37 -15.48 -6.61
N GLY A 103 -4.47 -14.80 -6.88
CA GLY A 103 -5.24 -14.97 -8.11
C GLY A 103 -4.47 -14.65 -9.39
N TYR A 104 -3.38 -13.90 -9.28
CA TYR A 104 -2.48 -13.54 -10.38
C TYR A 104 -1.29 -14.50 -10.54
N VAL A 105 -1.10 -15.46 -9.62
CA VAL A 105 0.03 -16.38 -9.65
C VAL A 105 -0.28 -17.55 -10.59
N PRO A 106 0.54 -17.77 -11.65
CA PRO A 106 0.32 -18.88 -12.57
C PRO A 106 0.37 -20.23 -11.85
N VAL A 107 -0.46 -21.19 -12.26
CA VAL A 107 -0.53 -22.55 -11.69
C VAL A 107 0.84 -23.23 -11.71
N GLY A 108 1.65 -22.99 -12.74
CA GLY A 108 3.01 -23.54 -12.85
C GLY A 108 3.94 -23.14 -11.70
N VAL A 109 3.75 -21.94 -11.12
CA VAL A 109 4.51 -21.50 -9.92
C VAL A 109 4.13 -22.34 -8.69
N TRP A 110 2.84 -22.64 -8.52
CA TRP A 110 2.35 -23.50 -7.43
C TRP A 110 2.86 -24.93 -7.55
N LEU A 111 2.84 -25.48 -8.76
CA LEU A 111 3.41 -26.82 -9.04
C LEU A 111 4.91 -26.85 -8.78
N GLY A 112 5.65 -25.84 -9.22
CA GLY A 112 7.08 -25.73 -8.95
C GLY A 112 7.39 -25.63 -7.45
N LEU A 113 6.60 -24.87 -6.71
CA LEU A 113 6.72 -24.77 -5.25
C LEU A 113 6.42 -26.12 -4.57
N ALA A 114 5.37 -26.81 -5.00
CA ALA A 114 5.03 -28.15 -4.44
C ALA A 114 6.15 -29.16 -4.70
N VAL A 115 6.70 -29.21 -5.92
CA VAL A 115 7.85 -30.09 -6.24
C VAL A 115 9.08 -29.72 -5.42
N ALA A 116 9.36 -28.42 -5.24
CA ALA A 116 10.47 -27.97 -4.41
C ALA A 116 10.29 -28.40 -2.94
N VAL A 117 9.09 -28.24 -2.36
CA VAL A 117 8.78 -28.66 -0.99
C VAL A 117 8.93 -30.18 -0.83
N LEU A 118 8.39 -30.97 -1.76
CA LEU A 118 8.52 -32.44 -1.73
C LEU A 118 9.98 -32.88 -1.86
N GLY A 119 10.75 -32.27 -2.78
CA GLY A 119 12.18 -32.55 -2.95
C GLY A 119 12.99 -32.22 -1.70
N LEU A 120 12.72 -31.05 -1.08
CA LEU A 120 13.35 -30.63 0.18
C LEU A 120 13.03 -31.58 1.33
N THR A 121 11.76 -32.01 1.42
CA THR A 121 11.33 -32.97 2.46
C THR A 121 12.04 -34.32 2.24
N GLY A 122 12.08 -34.82 1.01
CA GLY A 122 12.79 -36.06 0.66
C GLY A 122 14.28 -36.00 1.00
N MET A 123 14.97 -34.89 0.63
CA MET A 123 16.37 -34.68 1.00
C MET A 123 16.58 -34.61 2.51
N GLY A 124 15.69 -33.92 3.22
CA GLY A 124 15.75 -33.81 4.68
C GLY A 124 15.56 -35.16 5.39
N LEU A 125 14.74 -36.04 4.84
CA LEU A 125 14.56 -37.38 5.36
C LEU A 125 15.75 -38.31 5.03
N ALA A 126 16.40 -38.10 3.88
CA ALA A 126 17.54 -38.89 3.44
C ALA A 126 18.87 -38.51 4.13
N GLU A 127 19.00 -37.28 4.61
CA GLU A 127 20.20 -36.84 5.31
C GLU A 127 20.27 -37.46 6.71
N PRO A 128 21.30 -38.27 7.06
CA PRO A 128 21.40 -38.85 8.39
C PRO A 128 21.50 -37.76 9.46
N ALA A 129 20.79 -37.96 10.56
CA ALA A 129 20.96 -37.10 11.73
C ALA A 129 22.40 -37.16 12.22
N MET A 130 22.95 -36.02 12.67
CA MET A 130 24.32 -35.97 13.23
C MET A 130 24.51 -36.99 14.36
N ALA A 131 25.61 -37.73 14.32
CA ALA A 131 26.01 -38.67 15.36
C ALA A 131 26.23 -37.95 16.69
N THR A 132 26.25 -38.66 17.84
CA THR A 132 26.26 -38.08 19.19
C THR A 132 27.46 -37.18 19.45
N ASP A 133 28.65 -37.53 18.95
CA ASP A 133 29.84 -36.70 19.00
C ASP A 133 29.76 -35.48 18.09
N GLU A 134 29.08 -35.58 16.94
CA GLU A 134 28.77 -34.49 16.07
C GLU A 134 27.71 -33.59 16.69
N ARG A 135 26.80 -34.13 17.51
CA ARG A 135 25.79 -33.37 18.27
C ARG A 135 26.42 -32.37 19.25
N GLN A 136 27.47 -32.80 19.99
CA GLN A 136 28.19 -31.87 20.89
C GLN A 136 28.91 -30.78 20.12
N ARG A 137 29.54 -31.10 18.98
CA ARG A 137 30.14 -30.12 18.08
C ARG A 137 29.08 -29.24 17.41
N ALA A 138 27.91 -29.79 17.08
CA ALA A 138 26.79 -29.05 16.55
C ALA A 138 26.17 -28.10 17.58
N VAL A 139 26.05 -28.49 18.87
CA VAL A 139 25.64 -27.60 19.97
C VAL A 139 26.65 -26.47 20.17
N ALA A 140 27.95 -26.76 20.12
CA ALA A 140 28.98 -25.73 20.18
C ALA A 140 28.92 -24.80 18.95
N GLY A 141 28.73 -25.35 17.74
CA GLY A 141 28.51 -24.59 16.52
C GLY A 141 27.21 -23.76 16.56
N TRP A 142 26.18 -24.30 17.19
CA TRP A 142 24.93 -23.58 17.45
C TRP A 142 25.11 -22.41 18.42
N LEU A 143 25.80 -22.62 19.53
CA LEU A 143 26.10 -21.54 20.48
C LEU A 143 26.93 -20.44 19.84
N VAL A 144 27.91 -20.81 18.99
CA VAL A 144 28.67 -19.84 18.19
C VAL A 144 27.76 -19.10 17.19
N SER A 145 26.89 -19.82 16.49
CA SER A 145 25.95 -19.19 15.55
C SER A 145 24.99 -18.25 16.28
N LEU A 146 24.44 -18.67 17.42
CA LEU A 146 23.57 -17.83 18.25
C LEU A 146 24.35 -16.60 18.77
N ALA A 147 25.60 -16.78 19.22
CA ALA A 147 26.43 -15.66 19.64
C ALA A 147 26.70 -14.67 18.47
N VAL A 148 27.00 -15.18 17.28
CA VAL A 148 27.17 -14.34 16.08
C VAL A 148 25.88 -13.58 15.76
N VAL A 149 24.70 -14.23 15.88
CA VAL A 149 23.40 -13.57 15.73
C VAL A 149 23.23 -12.45 16.74
N VAL A 150 23.36 -12.77 18.02
CA VAL A 150 23.16 -11.82 19.13
C VAL A 150 24.15 -10.66 19.03
N VAL A 151 25.43 -10.95 18.80
CA VAL A 151 26.45 -9.94 18.60
C VAL A 151 26.19 -9.12 17.33
N GLY A 152 25.83 -9.76 16.23
CA GLY A 152 25.52 -9.08 14.97
C GLY A 152 24.31 -8.15 15.10
N LEU A 153 23.23 -8.59 15.72
CA LEU A 153 22.06 -7.75 16.03
C LEU A 153 22.44 -6.62 17.00
N GLY A 154 23.27 -6.93 18.02
CA GLY A 154 23.81 -5.93 18.95
C GLY A 154 24.66 -4.87 18.26
N VAL A 155 25.52 -5.26 17.33
CA VAL A 155 26.34 -4.35 16.50
C VAL A 155 25.46 -3.49 15.59
N LEU A 156 24.47 -4.08 14.93
CA LEU A 156 23.50 -3.32 14.12
C LEU A 156 22.72 -2.31 14.98
N TRP A 157 22.29 -2.73 16.16
CA TRP A 157 21.57 -1.86 17.08
C TRP A 157 22.46 -0.75 17.66
N ALA A 158 23.65 -1.08 18.12
CA ALA A 158 24.61 -0.09 18.67
C ALA A 158 25.09 0.89 17.58
N GLY A 159 25.30 0.38 16.35
CA GLY A 159 25.73 1.17 15.20
C GLY A 159 24.60 1.87 14.44
N ARG A 160 23.32 1.69 14.82
CA ARG A 160 22.15 2.13 14.04
C ARG A 160 22.19 3.58 13.59
N THR A 161 22.59 4.49 14.46
CA THR A 161 22.66 5.93 14.14
C THR A 161 23.71 6.22 13.06
N ARG A 162 24.90 5.58 13.16
CA ARG A 162 25.97 5.72 12.16
C ARG A 162 25.56 5.05 10.84
N ILE A 163 24.94 3.87 10.90
CA ILE A 163 24.47 3.15 9.72
C ILE A 163 23.38 3.97 8.99
N LEU A 164 22.40 4.49 9.71
CA LEU A 164 21.33 5.30 9.12
C LEU A 164 21.84 6.65 8.59
N ALA A 165 22.84 7.26 9.24
CA ALA A 165 23.49 8.47 8.73
C ALA A 165 24.32 8.19 7.46
N ALA A 166 25.01 7.05 7.38
CA ALA A 166 25.77 6.62 6.20
C ALA A 166 24.87 6.11 5.05
N CYS A 167 23.68 5.64 5.36
CA CYS A 167 22.71 5.07 4.43
C CYS A 167 21.36 5.81 4.53
N PRO A 168 21.28 7.10 4.11
CA PRO A 168 20.05 7.86 4.21
C PRO A 168 18.97 7.25 3.33
N LEU A 169 17.78 7.04 3.91
CA LEU A 169 16.59 6.55 3.23
C LEU A 169 15.77 7.72 2.67
N THR A 170 15.21 7.51 1.49
CA THR A 170 14.28 8.45 0.85
C THR A 170 12.83 8.15 1.17
N PHE A 171 12.54 6.94 1.70
CA PHE A 171 11.22 6.36 1.86
C PHE A 171 10.43 6.23 0.54
N ASP A 172 11.13 6.35 -0.59
CA ASP A 172 10.70 5.84 -1.88
C ASP A 172 11.23 4.41 -2.04
N ALA A 173 10.31 3.46 -2.14
CA ALA A 173 10.65 2.04 -2.17
C ALA A 173 11.58 1.65 -3.32
N ALA A 174 11.33 2.23 -4.51
CA ALA A 174 12.11 1.93 -5.71
C ALA A 174 13.50 2.59 -5.65
N ALA A 175 13.57 3.84 -5.23
CA ALA A 175 14.82 4.58 -5.08
C ALA A 175 15.72 3.94 -4.01
N ASP A 176 15.16 3.59 -2.84
CA ASP A 176 15.90 2.94 -1.77
C ASP A 176 16.41 1.55 -2.18
N ALA A 177 15.58 0.75 -2.88
CA ALA A 177 16.00 -0.56 -3.37
C ALA A 177 17.02 -0.48 -4.51
N ALA A 178 16.95 0.54 -5.37
CA ALA A 178 17.96 0.79 -6.39
C ALA A 178 19.32 1.12 -5.76
N ARG A 179 19.32 1.85 -4.65
CA ARG A 179 20.53 2.28 -3.94
C ARG A 179 21.13 1.20 -3.05
N TYR A 180 20.29 0.45 -2.31
CA TYR A 180 20.72 -0.46 -1.25
C TYR A 180 20.37 -1.94 -1.50
N THR A 181 19.87 -2.29 -2.67
CA THR A 181 19.19 -3.56 -2.99
C THR A 181 17.84 -3.71 -2.26
N ALA A 182 16.98 -4.63 -2.72
CA ALA A 182 15.66 -4.81 -2.09
C ALA A 182 15.77 -5.26 -0.62
N LEU A 183 16.64 -6.25 -0.35
CA LEU A 183 16.83 -6.76 1.02
C LEU A 183 17.56 -5.75 1.90
N GLY A 184 18.60 -5.07 1.37
CA GLY A 184 19.33 -4.02 2.08
C GLY A 184 18.41 -2.86 2.46
N ALA A 185 17.57 -2.40 1.54
CA ALA A 185 16.58 -1.36 1.81
C ALA A 185 15.58 -1.80 2.89
N ALA A 186 15.04 -3.04 2.80
CA ALA A 186 14.12 -3.56 3.81
C ALA A 186 14.76 -3.65 5.21
N VAL A 187 16.02 -4.06 5.31
CA VAL A 187 16.78 -4.09 6.59
C VAL A 187 16.97 -2.67 7.13
N LEU A 188 17.40 -1.71 6.29
CA LEU A 188 17.59 -0.32 6.70
C LEU A 188 16.27 0.34 7.12
N GLN A 189 15.18 0.08 6.39
CA GLN A 189 13.84 0.55 6.73
C GLN A 189 13.36 -0.05 8.07
N THR A 190 13.62 -1.34 8.32
CA THR A 190 13.32 -1.98 9.61
C THR A 190 14.12 -1.31 10.74
N LEU A 191 15.42 -1.11 10.53
CA LEU A 191 16.30 -0.46 11.52
C LEU A 191 15.83 0.97 11.82
N ASN A 192 15.47 1.73 10.78
CA ASN A 192 14.90 3.06 10.92
C ASN A 192 13.58 3.03 11.68
N HIS A 193 12.68 2.09 11.33
CA HIS A 193 11.39 1.95 12.00
C HIS A 193 11.56 1.69 13.50
N VAL A 194 12.39 0.71 13.84
CA VAL A 194 12.64 0.37 15.26
C VAL A 194 13.29 1.52 16.02
N ALA A 195 14.19 2.28 15.37
CA ALA A 195 14.88 3.40 16.00
C ALA A 195 14.00 4.65 16.16
N ASN A 196 13.21 5.01 15.17
CA ASN A 196 12.62 6.35 15.03
C ASN A 196 11.09 6.37 15.01
N ALA A 197 10.40 5.22 14.89
CA ALA A 197 8.95 5.18 14.70
C ALA A 197 8.14 5.91 15.79
N LYS A 198 8.59 5.83 17.05
CA LYS A 198 7.93 6.52 18.17
C LYS A 198 8.11 8.04 18.11
N THR A 199 9.31 8.52 17.74
CA THR A 199 9.62 9.94 17.60
C THR A 199 8.77 10.55 16.47
N VAL A 200 8.81 9.92 15.29
CA VAL A 200 7.99 10.36 14.14
C VAL A 200 6.51 10.37 14.47
N ALA A 201 6.00 9.34 15.15
CA ALA A 201 4.61 9.28 15.58
C ALA A 201 4.26 10.44 16.55
N ALA A 202 5.15 10.78 17.46
CA ALA A 202 4.95 11.90 18.37
C ALA A 202 4.97 13.27 17.66
N GLU A 203 5.91 13.48 16.73
CA GLU A 203 6.04 14.70 15.93
C GLU A 203 4.77 14.93 15.09
N VAL A 204 4.35 13.92 14.33
CA VAL A 204 3.13 13.98 13.49
C VAL A 204 1.88 14.18 14.35
N SER A 205 1.88 13.67 15.58
CA SER A 205 0.78 13.84 16.53
C SER A 205 0.75 15.21 17.17
N ALA A 206 1.85 15.92 17.32
CA ALA A 206 1.92 17.24 17.95
C ALA A 206 1.26 18.36 17.13
N ASP A 207 1.15 18.17 15.80
CA ASP A 207 0.58 19.15 14.86
C ASP A 207 -0.97 19.15 14.82
N LYS A 208 -1.63 18.92 15.96
CA LYS A 208 -2.99 18.39 16.09
C LYS A 208 -4.11 19.37 16.34
N ALA A 209 -3.87 20.64 16.50
CA ALA A 209 -4.99 21.49 16.85
C ALA A 209 -5.98 21.60 15.68
N PRO A 210 -7.18 20.96 15.75
CA PRO A 210 -8.28 21.39 14.90
C PRO A 210 -8.49 22.86 15.21
N ALA A 211 -8.10 23.72 14.28
CA ALA A 211 -8.37 25.13 14.44
C ALA A 211 -9.90 25.27 14.49
N ARG A 212 -10.43 25.53 15.69
CA ARG A 212 -11.82 25.97 15.88
C ARG A 212 -11.94 27.32 15.20
N ARG A 213 -12.10 27.34 13.89
CA ARG A 213 -12.50 28.53 13.15
C ARG A 213 -14.01 28.46 12.99
N GLN A 214 -14.70 29.51 13.39
CA GLN A 214 -16.07 29.73 12.97
C GLN A 214 -16.03 29.74 11.43
N SER A 215 -16.79 28.84 10.82
CA SER A 215 -16.92 28.80 9.36
C SER A 215 -17.58 30.10 8.89
N SER A 216 -16.98 30.77 7.93
CA SER A 216 -17.58 31.91 7.25
C SER A 216 -18.54 31.46 6.13
N VAL A 217 -18.59 30.16 5.84
CA VAL A 217 -19.40 29.54 4.79
C VAL A 217 -20.60 28.85 5.42
N THR A 218 -21.78 29.02 4.82
CA THR A 218 -22.97 28.27 5.23
C THR A 218 -22.73 26.76 5.04
N PRO A 219 -22.85 25.95 6.10
CA PRO A 219 -22.60 24.53 6.01
C PRO A 219 -23.51 23.84 5.00
N GLY A 220 -22.95 22.94 4.20
CA GLY A 220 -23.66 22.04 3.30
C GLY A 220 -23.01 20.66 3.36
N HIS A 221 -23.53 19.68 2.65
CA HIS A 221 -22.93 18.35 2.61
C HIS A 221 -21.62 18.37 1.78
N LEU A 222 -20.64 17.56 2.20
CA LEU A 222 -19.47 17.23 1.38
C LEU A 222 -19.47 15.73 1.09
N VAL A 223 -19.51 15.37 -0.17
CA VAL A 223 -19.20 14.01 -0.62
C VAL A 223 -17.80 14.00 -1.19
N LEU A 224 -16.96 13.12 -0.70
CA LEU A 224 -15.62 12.87 -1.23
C LEU A 224 -15.53 11.43 -1.70
N ILE A 225 -15.37 11.22 -3.00
CA ILE A 225 -15.24 9.89 -3.60
C ILE A 225 -13.76 9.62 -3.86
N GLN A 226 -13.24 8.56 -3.28
CA GLN A 226 -12.03 7.91 -3.71
C GLN A 226 -12.41 6.85 -4.73
N ALA A 227 -12.17 7.16 -6.01
CA ALA A 227 -12.49 6.27 -7.11
C ALA A 227 -11.35 5.25 -7.31
N GLU A 228 -11.66 3.98 -7.06
CA GLU A 228 -10.73 2.86 -7.21
C GLU A 228 -10.13 2.80 -8.61
N SER A 229 -8.79 2.78 -8.67
CA SER A 229 -8.03 2.65 -9.93
C SER A 229 -8.38 3.71 -10.99
N PHE A 230 -8.90 4.87 -10.60
CA PHE A 230 -9.34 5.90 -11.55
C PHE A 230 -8.17 6.70 -12.09
N ALA A 231 -8.01 6.69 -13.42
CA ALA A 231 -7.05 7.51 -14.12
C ALA A 231 -7.66 8.08 -15.41
N PRO A 232 -7.26 9.31 -15.83
CA PRO A 232 -7.73 9.88 -17.09
C PRO A 232 -7.26 9.03 -18.29
N VAL A 233 -8.17 8.29 -18.92
CA VAL A 233 -7.83 7.41 -20.08
C VAL A 233 -7.30 8.20 -21.28
N SER A 234 -7.75 9.44 -21.47
CA SER A 234 -7.24 10.32 -22.51
C SER A 234 -5.75 10.64 -22.35
N LEU A 235 -5.29 10.81 -21.10
CA LEU A 235 -3.89 11.11 -20.80
C LEU A 235 -2.97 9.91 -21.02
N TYR A 236 -3.44 8.71 -20.70
CA TYR A 236 -2.61 7.51 -20.62
C TYR A 236 -2.75 6.57 -21.81
N LEU A 237 -3.96 6.49 -22.38
CA LEU A 237 -4.29 5.52 -23.43
C LEU A 237 -4.57 6.21 -24.78
N ASN A 238 -4.50 7.56 -24.83
CA ASN A 238 -4.82 8.34 -26.02
C ASN A 238 -6.21 8.00 -26.60
N ARG A 239 -7.19 7.88 -25.72
CA ARG A 239 -8.58 7.51 -26.04
C ARG A 239 -9.53 8.59 -25.56
N PRO A 240 -10.70 8.78 -26.21
CA PRO A 240 -11.74 9.66 -25.69
C PRO A 240 -12.15 9.26 -24.27
N SER A 241 -12.56 10.24 -23.47
CA SER A 241 -13.18 9.95 -22.17
C SER A 241 -14.47 9.13 -22.36
N VAL A 242 -14.69 8.19 -21.48
CA VAL A 242 -15.92 7.39 -21.39
C VAL A 242 -16.83 7.86 -20.25
N MET A 243 -16.51 9.03 -19.67
CA MET A 243 -17.16 9.59 -18.49
C MET A 243 -17.72 11.00 -18.75
N PRO A 244 -18.74 11.14 -19.64
CA PRO A 244 -19.24 12.46 -20.05
C PRO A 244 -19.84 13.30 -18.92
N MET A 245 -20.40 12.65 -17.88
CA MET A 245 -20.94 13.39 -16.73
C MET A 245 -19.81 13.95 -15.86
N LEU A 246 -18.76 13.15 -15.59
CA LEU A 246 -17.59 13.63 -14.85
C LEU A 246 -16.93 14.78 -15.58
N ASP A 247 -16.78 14.69 -16.92
CA ASP A 247 -16.22 15.74 -17.75
C ASP A 247 -17.05 17.04 -17.67
N ALA A 248 -18.38 16.93 -17.72
CA ALA A 248 -19.28 18.07 -17.58
C ALA A 248 -19.13 18.75 -16.22
N LEU A 249 -19.13 17.98 -15.11
CA LEU A 249 -18.94 18.53 -13.77
C LEU A 249 -17.54 19.12 -13.57
N ALA A 250 -16.53 18.55 -14.20
CA ALA A 250 -15.17 19.08 -14.19
C ALA A 250 -15.06 20.43 -14.91
N HIS A 251 -15.89 20.67 -15.92
CA HIS A 251 -16.01 21.98 -16.61
C HIS A 251 -16.84 22.98 -15.80
N GLU A 252 -17.89 22.55 -15.13
CA GLU A 252 -18.72 23.42 -14.26
C GLU A 252 -18.01 23.79 -12.95
N GLY A 253 -17.07 22.97 -12.48
CA GLY A 253 -16.32 23.13 -11.25
C GLY A 253 -14.84 23.40 -11.47
N VAL A 254 -14.01 22.72 -10.68
CA VAL A 254 -12.55 22.70 -10.84
C VAL A 254 -12.04 21.28 -10.87
N SER A 255 -11.02 21.04 -11.68
CA SER A 255 -10.43 19.71 -11.84
C SER A 255 -8.96 19.79 -12.20
N GLY A 256 -8.28 18.66 -12.09
CA GLY A 256 -6.88 18.58 -12.45
C GLY A 256 -6.27 17.19 -12.23
N LEU A 257 -4.95 17.14 -12.18
CA LEU A 257 -4.19 15.94 -11.91
C LEU A 257 -3.73 15.90 -10.46
N LEU A 258 -3.86 14.73 -9.83
CA LEU A 258 -3.34 14.42 -8.52
C LEU A 258 -2.02 13.67 -8.68
N GLU A 259 -0.91 14.30 -8.36
CA GLU A 259 0.44 13.76 -8.53
C GLU A 259 0.79 12.83 -7.36
N LEU A 260 0.84 11.53 -7.62
CA LEU A 260 1.16 10.56 -6.57
C LEU A 260 2.68 10.35 -6.45
N ALA A 261 3.17 10.26 -5.22
CA ALA A 261 4.59 10.02 -4.93
C ALA A 261 5.02 8.55 -5.13
N TRP A 262 4.09 7.64 -5.38
CA TRP A 262 4.35 6.20 -5.49
C TRP A 262 3.69 5.60 -6.71
N ARG A 263 4.21 4.44 -7.11
CA ARG A 263 3.58 3.55 -8.08
C ARG A 263 2.89 2.41 -7.34
N GLY A 264 1.93 1.79 -8.01
CA GLY A 264 1.28 0.59 -7.49
C GLY A 264 -0.03 0.86 -6.78
N ALA A 265 -0.77 -0.23 -6.55
CA ALA A 265 -2.14 -0.24 -6.08
C ALA A 265 -2.20 -0.17 -4.53
N TYR A 266 -1.70 0.91 -3.96
CA TYR A 266 -1.76 1.15 -2.51
C TYR A 266 -2.77 2.23 -2.17
N THR A 267 -4.03 1.90 -2.33
CA THR A 267 -5.22 2.73 -2.05
C THR A 267 -5.08 3.52 -0.74
N MET A 268 -4.64 2.86 0.34
CA MET A 268 -4.52 3.45 1.67
C MET A 268 -3.50 4.59 1.78
N ARG A 269 -2.48 4.65 0.90
CA ARG A 269 -1.47 5.72 0.95
C ARG A 269 -2.03 7.04 0.45
N THR A 270 -2.73 7.02 -0.69
CA THR A 270 -3.42 8.19 -1.22
C THR A 270 -4.52 8.64 -0.27
N GLU A 271 -5.34 7.70 0.19
CA GLU A 271 -6.40 7.92 1.17
C GLU A 271 -5.87 8.62 2.43
N PHE A 272 -4.79 8.10 3.02
CA PHE A 272 -4.15 8.69 4.19
C PHE A 272 -3.69 10.12 3.93
N SER A 273 -2.97 10.37 2.81
CA SER A 273 -2.48 11.71 2.49
C SER A 273 -3.60 12.71 2.24
N VAL A 274 -4.66 12.31 1.52
CA VAL A 274 -5.83 13.16 1.27
C VAL A 274 -6.58 13.47 2.57
N LEU A 275 -6.75 12.51 3.46
CA LEU A 275 -7.49 12.73 4.71
C LEU A 275 -6.68 13.50 5.75
N THR A 276 -5.38 13.23 5.88
CA THR A 276 -4.52 13.83 6.92
C THR A 276 -3.82 15.10 6.48
N GLY A 277 -3.59 15.31 5.17
CA GLY A 277 -2.74 16.37 4.66
C GLY A 277 -1.25 16.13 4.88
N LEU A 278 -0.84 14.95 5.30
CA LEU A 278 0.56 14.59 5.47
C LEU A 278 1.15 14.05 4.17
N LYS A 279 2.37 14.44 3.86
CA LYS A 279 3.17 13.70 2.90
C LYS A 279 3.51 12.35 3.50
N THR A 280 3.35 11.28 2.73
CA THR A 280 3.76 9.95 3.19
C THR A 280 5.24 9.89 3.52
N THR A 281 6.08 10.62 2.78
CA THR A 281 7.53 10.73 3.06
C THR A 281 7.84 11.34 4.43
N ASP A 282 7.03 12.28 4.91
CA ASP A 282 7.22 12.93 6.22
C ASP A 282 6.90 12.00 7.38
N THR A 283 6.18 10.91 7.11
CA THR A 283 5.91 9.84 8.06
C THR A 283 7.02 8.80 8.15
N ALA A 284 8.16 9.00 7.46
CA ALA A 284 9.32 8.11 7.42
C ALA A 284 8.92 6.67 7.08
N SER A 285 9.32 5.70 7.90
CA SER A 285 9.00 4.29 7.67
C SER A 285 7.50 3.95 7.75
N TRP A 286 6.65 4.81 8.32
CA TRP A 286 5.19 4.65 8.28
C TRP A 286 4.60 4.94 6.89
N ALA A 287 5.36 5.59 5.99
CA ALA A 287 4.96 5.83 4.60
C ALA A 287 4.47 4.57 3.86
N PHE A 288 5.02 3.42 4.22
CA PHE A 288 4.70 2.15 3.57
C PHE A 288 3.41 1.50 4.08
N ASP A 289 3.01 1.80 5.32
CA ASP A 289 1.75 1.36 5.92
C ASP A 289 1.25 2.45 6.89
N PRO A 290 0.69 3.54 6.35
CA PRO A 290 0.31 4.71 7.14
C PRO A 290 -0.91 4.45 8.05
N TYR A 291 -1.70 3.42 7.78
CA TYR A 291 -2.81 3.05 8.64
C TYR A 291 -2.37 2.60 10.03
N ARG A 292 -1.21 1.93 10.12
CA ARG A 292 -0.63 1.56 11.41
C ARG A 292 -0.17 2.77 12.23
N LEU A 293 0.15 3.88 11.58
CA LEU A 293 0.39 5.14 12.29
C LEU A 293 -0.94 5.69 12.83
N ALA A 294 -1.99 5.70 12.00
CA ALA A 294 -3.32 6.16 12.41
C ALA A 294 -3.91 5.36 13.59
N GLU A 295 -3.62 4.06 13.68
CA GLU A 295 -4.02 3.23 14.84
C GLU A 295 -3.31 3.60 16.15
N ARG A 296 -2.15 4.25 16.08
CA ARG A 296 -1.25 4.46 17.23
C ARG A 296 -1.32 5.85 17.81
N VAL A 297 -1.60 6.83 16.96
CA VAL A 297 -1.61 8.23 17.39
C VAL A 297 -2.80 8.95 16.78
N PRO A 298 -3.40 9.88 17.53
CA PRO A 298 -4.43 10.74 16.97
C PRO A 298 -3.81 11.66 15.92
N LEU A 299 -4.51 11.83 14.80
CA LEU A 299 -4.10 12.64 13.67
C LEU A 299 -5.11 13.76 13.41
N ALA A 300 -4.63 14.90 12.96
CA ALA A 300 -5.49 15.91 12.37
C ALA A 300 -5.94 15.44 10.99
N THR A 301 -7.24 15.33 10.76
CA THR A 301 -7.80 14.87 9.48
C THR A 301 -8.90 15.78 8.99
N LEU A 302 -9.27 15.67 7.71
CA LEU A 302 -10.44 16.38 7.17
C LEU A 302 -11.72 15.99 7.94
N ALA A 303 -11.87 14.73 8.33
CA ALA A 303 -13.02 14.29 9.13
C ALA A 303 -13.05 14.96 10.52
N CYS A 304 -11.88 15.06 11.18
CA CYS A 304 -11.78 15.77 12.46
C CYS A 304 -12.12 17.27 12.32
N ASP A 305 -11.65 17.93 11.26
CA ASP A 305 -11.94 19.35 11.01
C ASP A 305 -13.44 19.58 10.81
N LEU A 306 -14.08 18.76 9.98
CA LEU A 306 -15.52 18.86 9.68
C LEU A 306 -16.38 18.48 10.87
N LYS A 307 -15.99 17.44 11.63
CA LYS A 307 -16.64 17.08 12.89
C LYS A 307 -16.61 18.23 13.90
N ALA A 308 -15.47 18.91 14.05
CA ALA A 308 -15.32 20.08 14.91
C ALA A 308 -16.21 21.27 14.45
N ALA A 309 -16.54 21.32 13.15
CA ALA A 309 -17.48 22.28 12.57
C ALA A 309 -18.96 21.84 12.62
N GLY A 310 -19.26 20.71 13.28
CA GLY A 310 -20.63 20.22 13.49
C GLY A 310 -21.18 19.27 12.43
N TYR A 311 -20.33 18.76 11.56
CA TYR A 311 -20.73 17.75 10.56
C TYR A 311 -20.83 16.36 11.21
N ASP A 312 -21.79 15.57 10.75
CA ASP A 312 -21.74 14.12 10.89
C ASP A 312 -20.71 13.55 9.90
N THR A 313 -19.86 12.63 10.34
CA THR A 313 -18.77 12.10 9.51
C THR A 313 -18.94 10.60 9.27
N VAL A 314 -19.14 10.22 8.00
CA VAL A 314 -19.46 8.84 7.60
C VAL A 314 -18.50 8.39 6.52
N ALA A 315 -17.93 7.19 6.68
CA ALA A 315 -17.12 6.55 5.65
C ALA A 315 -17.80 5.27 5.13
N TRP A 316 -17.80 5.10 3.82
CA TRP A 316 -18.36 3.94 3.11
C TRP A 316 -17.30 3.22 2.31
N HIS A 317 -17.24 1.88 2.45
CA HIS A 317 -16.43 1.03 1.59
C HIS A 317 -17.12 -0.32 1.36
N PRO A 318 -17.59 -0.63 0.13
CA PRO A 318 -18.34 -1.83 -0.16
C PRO A 318 -17.46 -3.10 -0.24
N ASN A 319 -16.51 -3.24 0.67
CA ASN A 319 -15.63 -4.38 0.86
C ASN A 319 -15.58 -4.77 2.34
N ASP A 320 -14.96 -5.92 2.67
CA ASP A 320 -14.77 -6.35 4.06
C ASP A 320 -13.98 -5.30 4.85
N GLY A 321 -14.59 -4.74 5.90
CA GLY A 321 -13.99 -3.69 6.73
C GLY A 321 -12.69 -4.11 7.42
N ARG A 322 -12.42 -5.41 7.54
CA ARG A 322 -11.16 -5.94 8.08
C ARG A 322 -10.00 -5.85 7.07
N PHE A 323 -10.31 -5.62 5.79
CA PHE A 323 -9.27 -5.39 4.78
C PHE A 323 -8.59 -4.05 5.04
N PHE A 324 -7.27 -4.05 5.17
CA PHE A 324 -6.47 -2.93 5.69
C PHE A 324 -6.92 -2.42 7.07
N ASN A 325 -7.63 -3.26 7.84
CA ASN A 325 -8.12 -2.93 9.19
C ASN A 325 -8.99 -1.65 9.26
N ARG A 326 -9.71 -1.33 8.15
CA ARG A 326 -10.49 -0.09 8.03
C ARG A 326 -11.54 0.09 9.13
N ASN A 327 -12.15 -1.01 9.59
CA ASN A 327 -13.10 -0.98 10.70
C ASN A 327 -12.50 -0.42 12.01
N VAL A 328 -11.19 -0.46 12.17
CA VAL A 328 -10.45 0.15 13.30
C VAL A 328 -9.91 1.52 12.89
N VAL A 329 -9.33 1.63 11.69
CA VAL A 329 -8.63 2.83 11.22
C VAL A 329 -9.59 4.00 10.99
N MET A 330 -10.76 3.79 10.40
CA MET A 330 -11.70 4.88 10.09
C MET A 330 -12.15 5.67 11.31
N PRO A 331 -12.54 5.06 12.45
CA PRO A 331 -12.78 5.78 13.69
C PRO A 331 -11.57 6.60 14.18
N HIS A 332 -10.34 6.06 14.05
CA HIS A 332 -9.11 6.78 14.41
C HIS A 332 -8.82 7.97 13.50
N LEU A 333 -9.31 7.93 12.24
CA LEU A 333 -9.26 9.06 11.30
C LEU A 333 -10.40 10.08 11.51
N GLY A 334 -11.24 9.91 12.53
CA GLY A 334 -12.26 10.86 12.94
C GLY A 334 -13.66 10.62 12.41
N PHE A 335 -13.92 9.50 11.72
CA PHE A 335 -15.26 9.16 11.27
C PHE A 335 -16.12 8.60 12.41
N ASP A 336 -17.35 9.12 12.54
CA ASP A 336 -18.33 8.65 13.53
C ASP A 336 -18.91 7.28 13.17
N ARG A 337 -19.00 7.00 11.85
CA ARG A 337 -19.55 5.75 11.31
C ARG A 337 -18.73 5.26 10.14
N PHE A 338 -18.50 3.95 10.12
CA PHE A 338 -17.93 3.24 8.97
C PHE A 338 -18.85 2.10 8.54
N ASP A 339 -19.31 2.16 7.31
CA ASP A 339 -20.16 1.14 6.69
C ASP A 339 -19.34 0.31 5.71
N ASP A 340 -19.28 -1.00 5.96
CA ASP A 340 -18.60 -1.98 5.12
C ASP A 340 -19.56 -2.73 4.18
N VAL A 341 -19.08 -3.76 3.50
CA VAL A 341 -19.84 -4.56 2.54
C VAL A 341 -21.19 -5.06 3.05
N ARG A 342 -21.38 -5.19 4.36
CA ARG A 342 -22.63 -5.66 4.96
C ARG A 342 -23.75 -4.64 4.82
N ALA A 343 -23.43 -3.36 4.82
CA ALA A 343 -24.40 -2.26 4.63
C ALA A 343 -24.85 -2.11 3.16
N PHE A 344 -24.23 -2.84 2.24
CA PHE A 344 -24.47 -2.79 0.79
C PHE A 344 -24.85 -4.16 0.22
N ALA A 345 -25.36 -5.07 1.06
CA ALA A 345 -25.69 -6.43 0.66
C ALA A 345 -26.84 -6.48 -0.37
N ASP A 346 -27.73 -5.49 -0.33
CA ASP A 346 -28.88 -5.28 -1.21
C ASP A 346 -28.54 -4.67 -2.57
N LEU A 347 -27.32 -4.18 -2.75
CA LEU A 347 -26.95 -3.47 -3.97
C LEU A 347 -26.52 -4.44 -5.10
N ARG A 348 -26.75 -3.98 -6.33
CA ARG A 348 -26.33 -4.69 -7.55
C ARG A 348 -24.82 -4.93 -7.53
N ARG A 349 -24.41 -6.12 -7.98
CA ARG A 349 -23.01 -6.55 -8.09
C ARG A 349 -22.66 -6.98 -9.51
N VAL A 350 -21.39 -6.73 -9.85
CA VAL A 350 -20.75 -7.27 -11.06
C VAL A 350 -19.41 -7.89 -10.59
N ASP A 351 -19.14 -9.11 -11.00
CA ASP A 351 -17.94 -9.88 -10.60
C ASP A 351 -17.74 -9.93 -9.07
N GLY A 352 -18.86 -10.02 -8.32
CA GLY A 352 -18.85 -10.06 -6.85
C GLY A 352 -18.68 -8.72 -6.16
N LYS A 353 -18.39 -7.64 -6.87
CA LYS A 353 -18.22 -6.28 -6.35
C LYS A 353 -19.51 -5.47 -6.51
N VAL A 354 -19.83 -4.61 -5.54
CA VAL A 354 -20.93 -3.66 -5.63
C VAL A 354 -20.63 -2.68 -6.77
N THR A 355 -21.62 -2.41 -7.63
CA THR A 355 -21.45 -1.45 -8.72
C THR A 355 -21.37 -0.02 -8.18
N ASP A 356 -20.50 0.78 -8.77
CA ASP A 356 -20.34 2.19 -8.38
C ASP A 356 -21.62 2.99 -8.66
N GLU A 357 -22.33 2.64 -9.74
CA GLU A 357 -23.64 3.19 -10.03
C GLU A 357 -24.67 2.99 -8.88
N ALA A 358 -24.75 1.79 -8.34
CA ALA A 358 -25.70 1.48 -7.26
C ALA A 358 -25.25 2.13 -5.92
N LEU A 359 -23.96 2.13 -5.65
CA LEU A 359 -23.36 2.73 -4.45
C LEU A 359 -23.62 4.23 -4.41
N LEU A 360 -23.33 4.95 -5.49
CA LEU A 360 -23.50 6.39 -5.55
C LEU A 360 -24.96 6.83 -5.62
N ALA A 361 -25.83 6.02 -6.24
CA ALA A 361 -27.28 6.23 -6.15
C ALA A 361 -27.81 6.09 -4.70
N LYS A 362 -27.28 5.12 -3.93
CA LYS A 362 -27.59 5.02 -2.48
C LYS A 362 -27.08 6.21 -1.71
N ALA A 363 -25.90 6.74 -2.07
CA ALA A 363 -25.33 7.92 -1.44
C ALA A 363 -26.20 9.16 -1.60
N GLY A 364 -26.76 9.39 -2.80
CA GLY A 364 -27.71 10.49 -3.04
C GLY A 364 -28.96 10.41 -2.15
N ARG A 365 -29.57 9.22 -2.04
CA ARG A 365 -30.72 9.00 -1.14
C ARG A 365 -30.35 9.21 0.33
N PHE A 366 -29.22 8.68 0.76
CA PHE A 366 -28.72 8.85 2.12
C PHE A 366 -28.56 10.33 2.51
N LEU A 367 -27.98 11.14 1.62
CA LEU A 367 -27.79 12.58 1.87
C LEU A 367 -29.12 13.33 1.92
N ALA A 368 -30.11 12.96 1.14
CA ALA A 368 -31.44 13.56 1.18
C ALA A 368 -32.16 13.33 2.52
N ASP A 369 -31.85 12.24 3.21
CA ASP A 369 -32.39 11.91 4.53
C ASP A 369 -31.59 12.54 5.69
N CYS A 370 -30.41 13.14 5.42
CA CYS A 370 -29.58 13.75 6.45
C CYS A 370 -30.13 15.11 6.88
N THR A 371 -30.32 15.30 8.21
CA THR A 371 -30.81 16.57 8.80
C THR A 371 -29.71 17.54 9.17
N LYS A 372 -28.46 17.07 9.20
CA LYS A 372 -27.25 17.86 9.50
C LYS A 372 -26.29 17.86 8.34
N PRO A 373 -25.44 18.87 8.23
CA PRO A 373 -24.31 18.80 7.32
C PRO A 373 -23.53 17.51 7.52
N THR A 374 -23.26 16.79 6.46
CA THR A 374 -22.62 15.47 6.52
C THR A 374 -21.40 15.43 5.61
N PHE A 375 -20.29 14.96 6.14
CA PHE A 375 -19.14 14.54 5.36
C PHE A 375 -19.26 13.06 5.07
N LEU A 376 -19.53 12.73 3.81
CA LEU A 376 -19.61 11.35 3.34
C LEU A 376 -18.37 11.03 2.50
N PHE A 377 -17.48 10.21 3.05
CA PHE A 377 -16.32 9.69 2.34
C PHE A 377 -16.63 8.31 1.76
N ILE A 378 -16.48 8.14 0.46
CA ILE A 378 -16.81 6.90 -0.26
C ILE A 378 -15.55 6.37 -0.92
N VAL A 379 -15.14 5.15 -0.58
CA VAL A 379 -14.11 4.39 -1.29
C VAL A 379 -14.81 3.37 -2.18
N THR A 380 -14.71 3.53 -3.51
CA THR A 380 -15.34 2.60 -4.44
C THR A 380 -14.54 1.30 -4.58
N MET A 381 -15.05 0.30 -5.30
CA MET A 381 -14.38 -1.00 -5.44
C MET A 381 -14.60 -1.65 -6.81
N GLU A 382 -15.54 -1.18 -7.62
CA GLU A 382 -15.94 -1.88 -8.84
C GLU A 382 -14.78 -1.98 -9.84
N ALA A 383 -14.02 -0.92 -9.99
CA ALA A 383 -12.91 -0.86 -10.93
C ALA A 383 -11.62 -1.57 -10.47
N HIS A 384 -11.63 -2.24 -9.30
CA HIS A 384 -10.49 -3.03 -8.85
C HIS A 384 -10.27 -4.26 -9.75
N GLY A 385 -9.03 -4.42 -10.25
CA GLY A 385 -8.65 -5.57 -11.07
C GLY A 385 -8.81 -6.95 -10.38
N PRO A 386 -8.53 -8.03 -11.06
CA PRO A 386 -8.10 -8.10 -12.46
C PRO A 386 -9.25 -7.82 -13.44
N TRP A 387 -8.93 -7.13 -14.52
CA TRP A 387 -9.86 -6.93 -15.63
C TRP A 387 -9.69 -8.09 -16.61
N GLY A 388 -10.74 -8.80 -16.92
CA GLY A 388 -10.70 -9.95 -17.83
C GLY A 388 -10.25 -9.56 -19.24
N GLY A 389 -9.81 -10.57 -20.02
CA GLY A 389 -9.45 -10.37 -21.42
C GLY A 389 -8.18 -11.11 -21.83
N LYS A 390 -8.10 -11.48 -23.14
CA LYS A 390 -6.93 -12.17 -23.70
C LYS A 390 -5.83 -11.20 -24.11
N THR A 391 -6.21 -10.00 -24.57
CA THR A 391 -5.32 -8.95 -25.04
C THR A 391 -5.29 -7.76 -24.09
N ALA A 392 -4.31 -6.88 -24.22
CA ALA A 392 -4.26 -5.61 -23.48
C ALA A 392 -5.46 -4.71 -23.85
N GLU A 393 -5.94 -4.77 -25.08
CA GLU A 393 -7.10 -4.03 -25.53
C GLU A 393 -8.41 -4.53 -24.89
N ASP A 394 -8.58 -5.85 -24.75
CA ASP A 394 -9.74 -6.43 -24.06
C ASP A 394 -9.79 -5.99 -22.59
N GLU A 395 -8.61 -5.95 -21.95
CA GLU A 395 -8.46 -5.52 -20.56
C GLU A 395 -8.82 -4.04 -20.39
N VAL A 396 -8.36 -3.18 -21.30
CA VAL A 396 -8.75 -1.75 -21.33
C VAL A 396 -10.25 -1.59 -21.49
N ARG A 397 -10.89 -2.30 -22.44
CA ARG A 397 -12.35 -2.25 -22.64
C ARG A 397 -13.12 -2.75 -21.42
N ALA A 398 -12.62 -3.76 -20.73
CA ALA A 398 -13.23 -4.23 -19.49
C ALA A 398 -13.14 -3.18 -18.39
N TYR A 399 -11.99 -2.53 -18.24
CA TYR A 399 -11.80 -1.42 -17.31
C TYR A 399 -12.71 -0.23 -17.63
N GLU A 400 -12.82 0.18 -18.90
CA GLU A 400 -13.69 1.30 -19.32
C GLU A 400 -15.17 1.06 -18.96
N LYS A 401 -15.66 -0.19 -18.96
CA LYS A 401 -17.03 -0.50 -18.52
C LYS A 401 -17.27 -0.14 -17.05
N HIS A 402 -16.26 -0.30 -16.19
CA HIS A 402 -16.34 0.10 -14.79
C HIS A 402 -16.34 1.63 -14.65
N LEU A 403 -15.56 2.34 -15.47
CA LEU A 403 -15.59 3.80 -15.52
C LEU A 403 -16.96 4.33 -15.97
N VAL A 404 -17.61 3.68 -16.95
CA VAL A 404 -19.00 4.01 -17.36
C VAL A 404 -20.00 3.79 -16.21
N SER A 405 -19.81 2.75 -15.39
CA SER A 405 -20.62 2.51 -14.19
C SER A 405 -20.43 3.62 -13.16
N LEU A 406 -19.19 4.02 -12.91
CA LEU A 406 -18.86 5.14 -12.04
C LEU A 406 -19.50 6.45 -12.54
N ASP A 407 -19.39 6.75 -13.83
CA ASP A 407 -19.99 7.97 -14.44
C ASP A 407 -21.52 8.02 -14.30
N LYS A 408 -22.20 6.89 -14.51
CA LYS A 408 -23.64 6.78 -14.25
C LYS A 408 -24.00 7.01 -12.79
N GLY A 409 -23.16 6.52 -11.88
CA GLY A 409 -23.31 6.76 -10.45
C GLY A 409 -23.12 8.24 -10.10
N ILE A 410 -22.10 8.87 -10.67
CA ILE A 410 -21.83 10.31 -10.54
C ILE A 410 -23.03 11.14 -11.02
N ALA A 411 -23.65 10.76 -12.16
CA ALA A 411 -24.84 11.45 -12.68
C ALA A 411 -25.98 11.46 -11.66
N LYS A 412 -26.27 10.29 -11.05
CA LYS A 412 -27.34 10.14 -10.05
C LYS A 412 -27.03 10.92 -8.75
N LEU A 413 -25.79 10.86 -8.31
CA LEU A 413 -25.36 11.57 -7.11
C LEU A 413 -25.33 13.09 -7.33
N ALA A 414 -24.83 13.56 -8.48
CA ALA A 414 -24.83 14.98 -8.82
C ALA A 414 -26.24 15.56 -8.90
N ALA A 415 -27.22 14.80 -9.44
CA ALA A 415 -28.62 15.20 -9.43
C ALA A 415 -29.13 15.41 -7.99
N ALA A 416 -28.82 14.50 -7.06
CA ALA A 416 -29.20 14.67 -5.66
C ALA A 416 -28.46 15.87 -5.00
N VAL A 417 -27.17 16.05 -5.29
CA VAL A 417 -26.36 17.16 -4.75
C VAL A 417 -26.89 18.52 -5.23
N ARG A 418 -27.41 18.64 -6.46
CA ARG A 418 -28.01 19.89 -6.96
C ARG A 418 -29.23 20.35 -6.16
N GLU A 419 -29.99 19.42 -5.62
CA GLU A 419 -31.17 19.70 -4.78
C GLU A 419 -30.83 20.06 -3.33
N LEU A 420 -29.60 19.82 -2.89
CA LEU A 420 -29.16 20.03 -1.52
C LEU A 420 -28.42 21.38 -1.38
N PRO A 421 -28.81 22.24 -0.43
CA PRO A 421 -28.19 23.55 -0.29
C PRO A 421 -26.70 23.44 0.09
N ASN A 422 -25.87 24.19 -0.60
CA ASN A 422 -24.43 24.26 -0.38
C ASN A 422 -23.68 22.93 -0.41
N ALA A 423 -24.28 21.88 -0.96
CA ALA A 423 -23.66 20.57 -1.05
C ALA A 423 -22.56 20.58 -2.13
N ARG A 424 -21.50 19.81 -1.92
CA ARG A 424 -20.36 19.67 -2.81
C ARG A 424 -20.02 18.21 -3.05
N LEU A 425 -19.61 17.91 -4.27
CA LEU A 425 -19.13 16.63 -4.72
C LEU A 425 -17.67 16.75 -5.15
N ALA A 426 -16.79 16.02 -4.48
CA ALA A 426 -15.39 15.87 -4.84
C ALA A 426 -15.09 14.43 -5.20
N LEU A 427 -14.15 14.24 -6.12
CA LEU A 427 -13.67 12.93 -6.53
C LEU A 427 -12.16 12.97 -6.75
N TYR A 428 -11.47 11.90 -6.44
CA TYR A 428 -10.08 11.66 -6.83
C TYR A 428 -9.82 10.19 -7.09
N GLY A 429 -8.82 9.90 -7.94
CA GLY A 429 -8.32 8.55 -8.17
C GLY A 429 -7.21 8.22 -7.16
N ASP A 430 -7.22 7.01 -6.64
CA ASP A 430 -6.26 6.55 -5.63
C ASP A 430 -4.92 6.10 -6.22
N HIS A 431 -4.92 5.47 -7.39
CA HIS A 431 -3.74 5.03 -8.14
C HIS A 431 -4.10 4.70 -9.59
N LEU A 432 -3.08 4.50 -10.42
CA LEU A 432 -3.28 4.02 -11.79
C LEU A 432 -3.76 2.57 -11.81
N PRO A 433 -4.62 2.21 -12.77
CA PRO A 433 -4.99 0.81 -12.99
C PRO A 433 -3.78 -0.02 -13.42
N GLY A 434 -3.67 -1.25 -12.91
CA GLY A 434 -2.61 -2.19 -13.26
C GLY A 434 -2.79 -2.85 -14.63
N LEU A 435 -3.22 -2.10 -15.65
CA LEU A 435 -3.45 -2.58 -17.01
C LEU A 435 -2.13 -2.93 -17.71
N ARG A 436 -2.13 -4.00 -18.51
CA ARG A 436 -0.97 -4.36 -19.36
C ARG A 436 -0.57 -3.23 -20.30
N ALA A 437 -1.52 -2.46 -20.80
CA ALA A 437 -1.29 -1.28 -21.63
C ALA A 437 -0.46 -0.19 -20.91
N LEU A 438 -0.48 -0.15 -19.57
CA LEU A 438 0.25 0.81 -18.73
C LEU A 438 1.50 0.22 -18.06
N ALA A 439 1.91 -0.99 -18.40
CA ALA A 439 3.04 -1.68 -17.75
C ALA A 439 4.35 -0.87 -17.79
N HIS A 440 4.55 -0.07 -18.83
CA HIS A 440 5.74 0.78 -19.03
C HIS A 440 5.51 2.26 -18.69
N GLU A 441 4.30 2.64 -18.25
CA GLU A 441 4.00 4.02 -17.86
C GLU A 441 4.80 4.39 -16.59
N ARG A 442 5.41 5.57 -16.61
CA ARG A 442 6.21 6.10 -15.50
C ARG A 442 5.49 7.19 -14.71
N ARG A 443 4.54 7.87 -15.33
CA ARG A 443 3.71 8.86 -14.65
C ARG A 443 2.82 8.16 -13.66
N THR A 444 2.45 8.85 -12.58
CA THR A 444 1.64 8.30 -11.49
C THR A 444 0.40 9.15 -11.20
N ALA A 445 0.19 10.22 -11.97
CA ALA A 445 -0.90 11.15 -11.74
C ALA A 445 -2.27 10.52 -11.99
N THR A 446 -3.22 10.75 -11.08
CA THR A 446 -4.62 10.40 -11.24
C THR A 446 -5.46 11.66 -11.51
N GLY A 447 -6.77 11.54 -11.70
CA GLY A 447 -7.66 12.68 -11.82
C GLY A 447 -8.23 13.10 -10.47
N TRP A 448 -8.55 14.40 -10.32
CA TRP A 448 -9.37 14.90 -9.24
C TRP A 448 -10.34 15.99 -9.74
N MET A 449 -11.46 16.18 -9.05
CA MET A 449 -12.40 17.27 -9.29
C MET A 449 -13.15 17.68 -8.03
N LEU A 450 -13.68 18.90 -8.01
CA LEU A 450 -14.64 19.42 -7.05
C LEU A 450 -15.74 20.21 -7.78
N TRP A 451 -16.99 19.92 -7.45
CA TRP A 451 -18.17 20.59 -8.01
C TRP A 451 -19.30 20.71 -6.96
N PRO A 452 -20.03 21.82 -6.91
CA PRO A 452 -19.59 23.12 -7.40
C PRO A 452 -18.38 23.63 -6.62
N ALA A 453 -17.55 24.45 -7.24
CA ALA A 453 -16.40 25.07 -6.61
C ALA A 453 -16.57 26.59 -6.54
N VAL A 454 -16.04 27.19 -5.48
CA VAL A 454 -16.07 28.64 -5.26
C VAL A 454 -14.73 29.28 -5.62
N GLN A 455 -13.64 28.53 -5.48
CA GLN A 455 -12.28 29.02 -5.70
C GLN A 455 -11.62 28.32 -6.88
N ALA A 456 -10.73 29.06 -7.55
CA ALA A 456 -9.84 28.44 -8.53
C ALA A 456 -8.87 27.50 -7.83
N ALA A 457 -8.50 26.43 -8.52
CA ALA A 457 -7.58 25.43 -8.05
C ALA A 457 -6.43 25.21 -9.04
N PRO A 458 -5.25 24.78 -8.58
CA PRO A 458 -4.16 24.42 -9.49
C PRO A 458 -4.54 23.18 -10.31
N SER A 459 -4.15 23.16 -11.58
CA SER A 459 -4.38 22.03 -12.48
C SER A 459 -3.62 20.75 -12.07
N ARG A 460 -2.63 20.90 -11.20
CA ARG A 460 -1.85 19.78 -10.61
C ARG A 460 -1.67 20.01 -9.13
N MET A 461 -1.88 19.00 -8.31
CA MET A 461 -1.62 19.05 -6.88
C MET A 461 -1.17 17.68 -6.35
N GLU A 462 -0.50 17.69 -5.22
CA GLU A 462 -0.16 16.47 -4.48
C GLU A 462 -1.33 16.10 -3.52
N PRO A 463 -1.52 14.82 -3.17
CA PRO A 463 -2.66 14.35 -2.35
C PRO A 463 -2.86 15.12 -1.04
N GLN A 464 -1.78 15.46 -0.33
CA GLN A 464 -1.86 16.21 0.93
C GLN A 464 -2.43 17.62 0.78
N ASN A 465 -2.27 18.24 -0.40
CA ASN A 465 -2.79 19.57 -0.67
C ASN A 465 -4.30 19.56 -0.92
N LEU A 466 -4.86 18.43 -1.35
CA LEU A 466 -6.30 18.28 -1.57
C LEU A 466 -7.09 18.46 -0.28
N ARG A 467 -6.59 17.96 0.88
CA ARG A 467 -7.21 18.25 2.18
C ARG A 467 -7.35 19.73 2.45
N ALA A 468 -6.27 20.48 2.33
CA ALA A 468 -6.26 21.92 2.61
C ALA A 468 -7.22 22.66 1.67
N PHE A 469 -7.25 22.29 0.39
CA PHE A 469 -8.16 22.83 -0.59
C PHE A 469 -9.63 22.55 -0.25
N LEU A 470 -10.00 21.29 -0.01
CA LEU A 470 -11.37 20.90 0.36
C LEU A 470 -11.82 21.55 1.67
N ARG A 471 -10.93 21.60 2.66
CA ARG A 471 -11.21 22.27 3.94
C ARG A 471 -11.54 23.76 3.73
N LYS A 472 -10.76 24.47 2.91
CA LYS A 472 -10.98 25.87 2.60
C LYS A 472 -12.28 26.08 1.82
N GLU A 473 -12.63 25.19 0.91
CA GLU A 473 -13.89 25.26 0.15
C GLU A 473 -15.13 25.08 1.02
N VAL A 474 -15.03 24.27 2.08
CA VAL A 474 -16.19 23.89 2.91
C VAL A 474 -16.30 24.73 4.17
N LEU A 475 -15.18 25.18 4.73
CA LEU A 475 -15.14 25.91 6.01
C LEU A 475 -14.72 27.38 5.88
N GLY A 476 -14.15 27.79 4.75
CA GLY A 476 -13.60 29.12 4.50
C GLY A 476 -12.12 29.24 4.88
#